data_6d211bd54f107fd60e09247f5cfafa58
#
_entry.id   6d211bd54f107fd60e09247f5cfafa58
#
_cell.length_a   1.000
_cell.length_b   1.000
_cell.length_c   1.000
_cell.angle_alpha   90.00
_cell.angle_beta   90.00
_cell.angle_gamma   90.00
#
_symmetry.space_group_name_H-M   'P 1'
#
loop_
_entity.id
_entity.type
_entity.pdbx_description
1 polymer ?
#
loop_
_entity_poly.entity_id
_entity_poly.type
_entity_poly.pdbx_seq_one_letter_code
_entity_poly.pdbx_strand_id
1 'polypeptide(L)'
;MDRKVVIFDHPLIQHKLSILRNKNTRTMDFRALIDEIASLMMFEATRDLPTEDIKVETPCGIANCKQIAGRKLAFVPILRAGLGMVDGCIKMVPAARIGHIGLYRDEETLQPVEYYCKLPKDIDRRVVFVVDPMLATGGSAIDAITQIKKRNPKKVVFMCIIAAPEGLEALQKAHPDVDIYCAGLDDHLNENGYIVPGLGDAGDRIFGTK
;
A
#
# COMPACT_ATOMS: atom_id res chain seq x y z
N MET A 1 -2.97 -21.04 3.57
CA MET A 1 -1.81 -20.12 3.60
C MET A 1 -2.01 -19.21 4.77
N ASP A 2 -1.06 -19.20 5.70
CA ASP A 2 -1.13 -18.31 6.84
C ASP A 2 -1.01 -16.87 6.34
N ARG A 3 -1.97 -16.02 6.72
CA ARG A 3 -1.94 -14.57 6.40
C ARG A 3 -0.77 -13.93 7.11
N LYS A 4 -0.13 -12.99 6.43
CA LYS A 4 1.02 -12.25 6.96
C LYS A 4 0.57 -10.85 7.38
N VAL A 5 0.76 -10.51 8.65
CA VAL A 5 0.70 -9.12 9.13
C VAL A 5 2.09 -8.73 9.57
N VAL A 6 2.65 -7.76 8.89
CA VAL A 6 4.02 -7.29 9.14
C VAL A 6 3.95 -5.83 9.57
N ILE A 7 4.33 -5.57 10.81
CA ILE A 7 4.60 -4.23 11.29
C ILE A 7 6.12 -4.04 11.26
N PHE A 8 6.57 -3.03 10.53
CA PHE A 8 8.01 -2.81 10.33
C PHE A 8 8.65 -2.20 11.58
N ASP A 9 9.74 -2.81 12.02
CA ASP A 9 10.60 -2.31 13.10
C ASP A 9 11.96 -1.80 12.62
N HIS A 10 12.17 -1.78 11.29
CA HIS A 10 13.43 -1.38 10.67
C HIS A 10 13.80 0.06 11.06
N PRO A 11 15.01 0.33 11.62
CA PRO A 11 15.39 1.64 12.14
C PRO A 11 15.24 2.78 11.15
N LEU A 12 15.56 2.53 9.86
CA LEU A 12 15.44 3.55 8.82
C LEU A 12 13.97 3.92 8.54
N ILE A 13 13.06 2.95 8.56
CA ILE A 13 11.63 3.22 8.40
C ILE A 13 11.12 4.01 9.61
N GLN A 14 11.49 3.60 10.83
CA GLN A 14 11.07 4.27 12.07
C GLN A 14 11.62 5.70 12.15
N HIS A 15 12.85 5.92 11.74
CA HIS A 15 13.44 7.27 11.66
C HIS A 15 12.64 8.17 10.70
N LYS A 16 12.35 7.70 9.49
CA LYS A 16 11.58 8.46 8.50
C LYS A 16 10.14 8.71 8.97
N LEU A 17 9.52 7.72 9.61
CA LEU A 17 8.19 7.85 10.20
C LEU A 17 8.17 8.92 11.30
N SER A 18 9.20 9.02 12.14
CA SER A 18 9.30 10.07 13.16
C SER A 18 9.32 11.48 12.56
N ILE A 19 10.03 11.68 11.44
CA ILE A 19 10.06 12.96 10.74
C ILE A 19 8.70 13.22 10.06
N LEU A 20 8.10 12.19 9.45
CA LEU A 20 6.80 12.27 8.80
C LEU A 20 5.69 12.72 9.76
N ARG A 21 5.70 12.21 11.01
CA ARG A 21 4.72 12.54 12.06
C ARG A 21 4.79 14.00 12.51
N ASN A 22 5.95 14.62 12.42
CA ASN A 22 6.13 15.98 12.92
C ASN A 22 5.18 16.95 12.20
N LYS A 23 4.36 17.69 12.96
CA LYS A 23 3.38 18.65 12.44
C LYS A 23 4.01 19.78 11.59
N ASN A 24 5.30 20.06 11.79
CA ASN A 24 6.04 21.09 11.06
C ASN A 24 6.69 20.54 9.77
N THR A 25 6.59 19.25 9.46
CA THR A 25 7.08 18.68 8.20
C THR A 25 6.28 19.26 7.04
N ARG A 26 6.98 19.95 6.14
CA ARG A 26 6.37 20.64 5.00
C ARG A 26 5.89 19.65 3.95
N THR A 27 4.93 20.05 3.13
CA THR A 27 4.32 19.21 2.08
C THR A 27 5.35 18.54 1.16
N MET A 28 6.41 19.25 0.77
CA MET A 28 7.47 18.69 -0.08
C MET A 28 8.20 17.56 0.63
N ASP A 29 8.62 17.78 1.88
CA ASP A 29 9.33 16.78 2.67
C ASP A 29 8.43 15.62 3.04
N PHE A 30 7.14 15.87 3.32
CA PHE A 30 6.15 14.87 3.61
C PHE A 30 5.96 13.91 2.43
N ARG A 31 5.84 14.44 1.20
CA ARG A 31 5.76 13.63 -0.03
C ARG A 31 7.01 12.78 -0.24
N ALA A 32 8.19 13.37 -0.06
CA ALA A 32 9.45 12.64 -0.20
C ALA A 32 9.55 11.48 0.81
N LEU A 33 9.16 11.71 2.06
CA LEU A 33 9.17 10.69 3.11
C LEU A 33 8.18 9.55 2.84
N ILE A 34 6.96 9.88 2.37
CA ILE A 34 5.97 8.85 1.96
C ILE A 34 6.54 7.96 0.86
N ASP A 35 7.14 8.56 -0.16
CA ASP A 35 7.76 7.85 -1.29
C ASP A 35 8.91 6.95 -0.83
N GLU A 36 9.79 7.45 0.03
CA GLU A 36 10.92 6.72 0.56
C GLU A 36 10.48 5.54 1.47
N ILE A 37 9.51 5.77 2.36
CA ILE A 37 8.95 4.71 3.21
C ILE A 37 8.29 3.65 2.34
N ALA A 38 7.47 4.05 1.35
CA ALA A 38 6.83 3.13 0.43
C ALA A 38 7.84 2.27 -0.34
N SER A 39 8.97 2.85 -0.76
CA SER A 39 10.06 2.11 -1.41
C SER A 39 10.66 1.04 -0.49
N LEU A 40 10.99 1.41 0.75
CA LEU A 40 11.56 0.47 1.74
C LEU A 40 10.57 -0.65 2.09
N MET A 41 9.31 -0.32 2.27
CA MET A 41 8.26 -1.30 2.53
C MET A 41 8.06 -2.25 1.34
N MET A 42 8.09 -1.73 0.12
CA MET A 42 7.93 -2.53 -1.10
C MET A 42 9.09 -3.52 -1.27
N PHE A 43 10.32 -3.13 -0.94
CA PHE A 43 11.46 -4.04 -0.93
C PHE A 43 11.19 -5.29 -0.07
N GLU A 44 10.67 -5.10 1.14
CA GLU A 44 10.37 -6.23 2.03
C GLU A 44 9.09 -6.97 1.62
N ALA A 45 8.06 -6.27 1.20
CA ALA A 45 6.79 -6.87 0.79
C ALA A 45 6.91 -7.74 -0.49
N THR A 46 8.00 -7.59 -1.23
CA THR A 46 8.33 -8.40 -2.42
C THR A 46 9.32 -9.54 -2.15
N ARG A 47 9.75 -9.75 -0.90
CA ARG A 47 10.75 -10.76 -0.51
C ARG A 47 10.40 -12.18 -0.96
N ASP A 48 9.13 -12.53 -0.87
CA ASP A 48 8.64 -13.88 -1.16
C ASP A 48 8.13 -14.04 -2.61
N LEU A 49 8.47 -13.11 -3.52
CA LEU A 49 8.11 -13.26 -4.93
C LEU A 49 8.83 -14.46 -5.54
N PRO A 50 8.10 -15.31 -6.29
CA PRO A 50 8.73 -16.46 -6.94
C PRO A 50 9.75 -16.02 -7.97
N THR A 51 10.86 -16.74 -8.05
CA THR A 51 11.90 -16.53 -9.04
C THR A 51 12.05 -17.76 -9.94
N GLU A 52 12.55 -17.55 -11.14
CA GLU A 52 12.92 -18.59 -12.11
C GLU A 52 14.39 -18.48 -12.51
N ASP A 53 15.00 -19.63 -12.85
CA ASP A 53 16.37 -19.67 -13.31
C ASP A 53 16.45 -19.24 -14.77
N ILE A 54 17.38 -18.32 -15.08
CA ILE A 54 17.67 -17.87 -16.45
C ILE A 54 19.17 -17.90 -16.70
N LYS A 55 19.54 -18.04 -17.98
CA LYS A 55 20.92 -17.85 -18.43
C LYS A 55 21.07 -16.46 -19.01
N VAL A 56 22.10 -15.76 -18.58
CA VAL A 56 22.41 -14.40 -19.03
C VAL A 56 23.81 -14.40 -19.65
N GLU A 57 23.93 -13.93 -20.86
CA GLU A 57 25.22 -13.68 -21.49
C GLU A 57 25.83 -12.40 -20.91
N THR A 58 27.03 -12.51 -20.38
CA THR A 58 27.80 -11.41 -19.81
C THR A 58 29.02 -11.13 -20.68
N PRO A 59 29.71 -10.00 -20.51
CA PRO A 59 30.96 -9.73 -21.24
C PRO A 59 32.06 -10.81 -21.06
N CYS A 60 31.96 -11.63 -19.99
CA CYS A 60 32.99 -12.64 -19.64
C CYS A 60 32.50 -14.08 -19.79
N GLY A 61 31.22 -14.33 -20.16
CA GLY A 61 30.68 -15.68 -20.31
C GLY A 61 29.19 -15.79 -19.95
N ILE A 62 28.71 -17.02 -19.74
CA ILE A 62 27.32 -17.30 -19.42
C ILE A 62 27.17 -17.45 -17.89
N ALA A 63 26.28 -16.60 -17.30
CA ALA A 63 25.92 -16.67 -15.89
C ALA A 63 24.55 -17.33 -15.70
N ASN A 64 24.41 -18.19 -14.67
CA ASN A 64 23.11 -18.66 -14.19
C ASN A 64 22.56 -17.63 -13.18
N CYS A 65 21.44 -17.02 -13.50
CA CYS A 65 20.84 -15.93 -12.75
C CYS A 65 19.39 -16.24 -12.32
N LYS A 66 18.86 -15.45 -11.41
CA LYS A 66 17.46 -15.49 -10.99
C LYS A 66 16.72 -14.29 -11.56
N GLN A 67 15.51 -14.52 -12.01
CA GLN A 67 14.57 -13.49 -12.47
C GLN A 67 13.24 -13.68 -11.73
N ILE A 68 12.50 -12.58 -11.46
CA ILE A 68 11.16 -12.68 -10.90
C ILE A 68 10.26 -13.42 -11.90
N ALA A 69 9.69 -14.54 -11.45
CA ALA A 69 8.81 -15.36 -12.28
C ALA A 69 7.51 -14.64 -12.62
N GLY A 70 7.17 -14.63 -13.92
CA GLY A 70 5.88 -14.12 -14.42
C GLY A 70 5.70 -12.60 -14.42
N ARG A 71 6.54 -11.81 -13.76
CA ARG A 71 6.59 -10.31 -13.79
C ARG A 71 5.23 -9.61 -13.69
N LYS A 72 4.27 -10.15 -12.92
CA LYS A 72 2.88 -9.68 -12.95
C LYS A 72 2.46 -9.05 -11.64
N LEU A 73 3.00 -7.86 -11.35
CA LEU A 73 2.55 -7.04 -10.24
C LEU A 73 1.65 -5.90 -10.72
N ALA A 74 0.76 -5.43 -9.87
CA ALA A 74 0.00 -4.22 -10.06
C ALA A 74 -0.09 -3.43 -8.75
N PHE A 75 0.03 -2.11 -8.84
CA PHE A 75 -0.20 -1.19 -7.74
C PHE A 75 -1.57 -0.53 -7.93
N VAL A 76 -2.36 -0.47 -6.87
CA VAL A 76 -3.67 0.15 -6.90
C VAL A 76 -3.80 1.09 -5.70
N PRO A 77 -3.45 2.38 -5.88
CA PRO A 77 -3.68 3.38 -4.85
C PRO A 77 -5.17 3.62 -4.64
N ILE A 78 -5.56 3.75 -3.37
CA ILE A 78 -6.87 4.30 -3.01
C ILE A 78 -6.77 5.82 -3.17
N LEU A 79 -7.55 6.37 -4.08
CA LEU A 79 -7.55 7.80 -4.34
C LEU A 79 -8.15 8.57 -3.16
N ARG A 80 -7.59 9.71 -2.79
CA ARG A 80 -6.46 10.44 -3.36
C ARG A 80 -5.12 10.09 -2.70
N ALA A 81 -5.10 9.86 -1.38
CA ALA A 81 -3.88 9.79 -0.57
C ALA A 81 -2.90 8.67 -0.99
N GLY A 82 -3.43 7.53 -1.44
CA GLY A 82 -2.63 6.42 -1.93
C GLY A 82 -1.68 6.77 -3.09
N LEU A 83 -1.98 7.82 -3.86
CA LEU A 83 -1.10 8.30 -4.94
C LEU A 83 0.31 8.64 -4.45
N GLY A 84 0.42 9.16 -3.21
CA GLY A 84 1.72 9.50 -2.64
C GLY A 84 2.69 8.32 -2.48
N MET A 85 2.18 7.08 -2.45
CA MET A 85 3.00 5.88 -2.29
C MET A 85 3.43 5.25 -3.63
N VAL A 86 2.80 5.65 -4.74
CA VAL A 86 2.93 4.95 -6.03
C VAL A 86 4.34 5.05 -6.59
N ASP A 87 4.94 6.23 -6.56
CA ASP A 87 6.27 6.46 -7.11
C ASP A 87 7.33 5.62 -6.39
N GLY A 88 7.25 5.52 -5.06
CA GLY A 88 8.12 4.66 -4.27
C GLY A 88 7.99 3.18 -4.64
N CYS A 89 6.77 2.72 -4.84
CA CYS A 89 6.52 1.35 -5.28
C CYS A 89 7.07 1.08 -6.69
N ILE A 90 6.88 2.01 -7.63
CA ILE A 90 7.34 1.89 -9.02
C ILE A 90 8.88 1.90 -9.11
N LYS A 91 9.55 2.70 -8.31
CA LYS A 91 11.02 2.70 -8.24
C LYS A 91 11.59 1.30 -7.94
N MET A 92 10.91 0.54 -7.10
CA MET A 92 11.32 -0.82 -6.75
C MET A 92 10.91 -1.85 -7.82
N VAL A 93 9.75 -1.68 -8.46
CA VAL A 93 9.23 -2.60 -9.48
C VAL A 93 8.73 -1.83 -10.71
N PRO A 94 9.62 -1.31 -11.55
CA PRO A 94 9.26 -0.46 -12.70
C PRO A 94 8.34 -1.14 -13.74
N ALA A 95 8.35 -2.47 -13.82
CA ALA A 95 7.51 -3.24 -14.74
C ALA A 95 6.09 -3.48 -14.23
N ALA A 96 5.75 -3.04 -13.00
CA ALA A 96 4.40 -3.16 -12.46
C ALA A 96 3.41 -2.29 -13.25
N ARG A 97 2.16 -2.73 -13.31
CA ARG A 97 1.07 -1.90 -13.85
C ARG A 97 0.38 -1.14 -12.73
N ILE A 98 -0.23 -0.02 -13.08
CA ILE A 98 -0.96 0.81 -12.12
C ILE A 98 -2.44 0.75 -12.49
N GLY A 99 -3.28 0.46 -11.52
CA GLY A 99 -4.70 0.72 -11.53
C GLY A 99 -5.03 1.83 -10.54
N HIS A 100 -6.24 2.33 -10.56
CA HIS A 100 -6.68 3.33 -9.61
C HIS A 100 -8.09 2.98 -9.14
N ILE A 101 -8.36 3.20 -7.86
CA ILE A 101 -9.69 3.07 -7.29
C ILE A 101 -10.00 4.31 -6.45
N GLY A 102 -11.15 4.92 -6.72
CA GLY A 102 -11.66 6.05 -5.98
C GLY A 102 -13.01 5.71 -5.35
N LEU A 103 -13.10 5.94 -4.06
CA LEU A 103 -14.27 5.67 -3.26
C LEU A 103 -14.61 6.92 -2.45
N TYR A 104 -15.89 7.20 -2.29
CA TYR A 104 -16.37 8.13 -1.27
C TYR A 104 -17.47 7.46 -0.46
N ARG A 105 -17.72 7.98 0.72
CA ARG A 105 -18.84 7.53 1.52
C ARG A 105 -20.02 8.42 1.21
N ASP A 106 -21.12 7.81 0.77
CA ASP A 106 -22.39 8.51 0.56
C ASP A 106 -22.90 9.09 1.88
N GLU A 107 -23.27 10.37 1.88
CA GLU A 107 -23.63 11.10 3.10
C GLU A 107 -24.96 10.63 3.70
N GLU A 108 -25.89 10.14 2.86
CA GLU A 108 -27.22 9.70 3.29
C GLU A 108 -27.21 8.23 3.73
N THR A 109 -26.62 7.37 2.91
CA THR A 109 -26.63 5.90 3.13
C THR A 109 -25.49 5.42 3.95
N LEU A 110 -24.42 6.23 4.11
CA LEU A 110 -23.14 5.89 4.71
C LEU A 110 -22.43 4.70 4.03
N GLN A 111 -22.92 4.31 2.85
CA GLN A 111 -22.35 3.23 2.07
C GLN A 111 -21.18 3.73 1.20
N PRO A 112 -20.17 2.89 0.95
CA PRO A 112 -19.11 3.25 0.04
C PRO A 112 -19.63 3.28 -1.40
N VAL A 113 -19.31 4.34 -2.11
CA VAL A 113 -19.65 4.50 -3.53
C VAL A 113 -18.35 4.59 -4.33
N GLU A 114 -18.23 3.71 -5.32
CA GLU A 114 -17.15 3.75 -6.29
C GLU A 114 -17.45 4.85 -7.33
N TYR A 115 -16.62 5.91 -7.34
CA TYR A 115 -16.72 6.95 -8.38
C TYR A 115 -15.68 6.76 -9.49
N TYR A 116 -14.65 5.94 -9.26
CA TYR A 116 -13.63 5.64 -10.26
C TYR A 116 -12.97 4.29 -9.97
N CYS A 117 -12.95 3.42 -10.97
CA CYS A 117 -12.19 2.18 -10.91
C CYS A 117 -11.65 1.82 -12.29
N LYS A 118 -10.35 1.94 -12.46
CA LYS A 118 -9.67 1.52 -13.69
C LYS A 118 -8.48 0.64 -13.35
N LEU A 119 -8.62 -0.65 -13.64
CA LEU A 119 -7.63 -1.67 -13.32
C LEU A 119 -7.00 -2.24 -14.59
N PRO A 120 -5.79 -2.81 -14.52
CA PRO A 120 -5.20 -3.55 -15.64
C PRO A 120 -6.13 -4.65 -16.16
N LYS A 121 -6.24 -4.82 -17.49
CA LYS A 121 -7.13 -5.82 -18.09
C LYS A 121 -6.81 -7.27 -17.68
N ASP A 122 -5.54 -7.55 -17.38
CA ASP A 122 -5.01 -8.85 -16.97
C ASP A 122 -4.78 -8.94 -15.44
N ILE A 123 -5.61 -8.26 -14.66
CA ILE A 123 -5.48 -8.22 -13.18
C ILE A 123 -5.66 -9.61 -12.54
N ASP A 124 -6.42 -10.48 -13.18
CA ASP A 124 -6.62 -11.89 -12.80
C ASP A 124 -5.32 -12.70 -12.74
N ARG A 125 -4.28 -12.23 -13.43
CA ARG A 125 -2.95 -12.85 -13.47
C ARG A 125 -1.92 -12.16 -12.59
N ARG A 126 -2.33 -11.11 -11.81
CA ARG A 126 -1.43 -10.25 -11.05
C ARG A 126 -1.57 -10.43 -9.56
N VAL A 127 -0.46 -10.23 -8.86
CA VAL A 127 -0.47 -9.90 -7.44
C VAL A 127 -0.71 -8.40 -7.35
N VAL A 128 -1.74 -8.01 -6.64
CA VAL A 128 -2.19 -6.62 -6.52
C VAL A 128 -1.80 -6.07 -5.15
N PHE A 129 -1.00 -5.03 -5.15
CA PHE A 129 -0.70 -4.23 -3.95
C PHE A 129 -1.65 -3.04 -3.91
N VAL A 130 -2.58 -3.06 -2.98
CA VAL A 130 -3.45 -1.93 -2.66
C VAL A 130 -2.70 -1.04 -1.67
N VAL A 131 -2.54 0.22 -2.00
CA VAL A 131 -1.74 1.16 -1.20
C VAL A 131 -2.56 2.36 -0.74
N ASP A 132 -2.46 2.66 0.55
CA ASP A 132 -3.07 3.84 1.19
C ASP A 132 -2.20 4.23 2.38
N PRO A 133 -1.84 5.51 2.60
CA PRO A 133 -1.03 5.91 3.75
C PRO A 133 -1.61 5.55 5.10
N MET A 134 -2.93 5.50 5.24
CA MET A 134 -3.58 5.33 6.54
C MET A 134 -4.62 4.22 6.54
N LEU A 135 -4.54 3.34 7.55
CA LEU A 135 -5.58 2.36 7.87
C LEU A 135 -6.23 2.75 9.21
N ALA A 136 -7.18 3.69 9.14
CA ALA A 136 -7.90 4.18 10.32
C ALA A 136 -9.03 3.25 10.73
N THR A 137 -10.25 3.44 10.23
CA THR A 137 -11.40 2.54 10.49
C THR A 137 -11.41 1.28 9.64
N GLY A 138 -10.61 1.25 8.58
CA GLY A 138 -10.55 0.16 7.61
C GLY A 138 -11.60 0.23 6.49
N GLY A 139 -12.60 1.09 6.58
CA GLY A 139 -13.72 1.14 5.62
C GLY A 139 -13.26 1.25 4.18
N SER A 140 -12.48 2.28 3.83
CA SER A 140 -11.99 2.49 2.45
C SER A 140 -11.13 1.31 1.94
N ALA A 141 -10.28 0.74 2.79
CA ALA A 141 -9.46 -0.40 2.42
C ALA A 141 -10.30 -1.65 2.15
N ILE A 142 -11.27 -1.94 3.03
CA ILE A 142 -12.20 -3.07 2.87
C ILE A 142 -12.99 -2.96 1.57
N ASP A 143 -13.53 -1.78 1.29
CA ASP A 143 -14.35 -1.56 0.11
C ASP A 143 -13.53 -1.63 -1.17
N ALA A 144 -12.35 -1.00 -1.19
CA ALA A 144 -11.42 -1.08 -2.32
C ALA A 144 -11.02 -2.52 -2.62
N ILE A 145 -10.63 -3.29 -1.61
CA ILE A 145 -10.24 -4.68 -1.75
C ILE A 145 -11.42 -5.54 -2.21
N THR A 146 -12.62 -5.29 -1.70
CA THR A 146 -13.84 -5.97 -2.14
C THR A 146 -14.08 -5.76 -3.63
N GLN A 147 -13.98 -4.52 -4.13
CA GLN A 147 -14.16 -4.21 -5.54
C GLN A 147 -13.05 -4.83 -6.42
N ILE A 148 -11.81 -4.80 -5.96
CA ILE A 148 -10.68 -5.41 -6.66
C ILE A 148 -10.87 -6.93 -6.75
N LYS A 149 -11.28 -7.58 -5.68
CA LYS A 149 -11.52 -9.05 -5.64
C LYS A 149 -12.61 -9.52 -6.60
N LYS A 150 -13.60 -8.68 -6.93
CA LYS A 150 -14.59 -8.98 -7.99
C LYS A 150 -13.96 -9.21 -9.36
N ARG A 151 -12.72 -8.80 -9.59
CA ARG A 151 -11.95 -9.00 -10.82
C ARG A 151 -11.00 -10.22 -10.72
N ASN A 152 -11.12 -11.04 -9.66
CA ASN A 152 -10.39 -12.28 -9.42
C ASN A 152 -8.86 -12.14 -9.53
N PRO A 153 -8.19 -11.18 -8.86
CA PRO A 153 -6.73 -11.08 -8.86
C PRO A 153 -6.10 -12.35 -8.30
N LYS A 154 -4.87 -12.66 -8.72
CA LYS A 154 -4.14 -13.83 -8.23
C LYS A 154 -3.90 -13.79 -6.71
N LYS A 155 -3.62 -12.62 -6.18
CA LYS A 155 -3.46 -12.33 -4.74
C LYS A 155 -3.66 -10.84 -4.52
N VAL A 156 -4.15 -10.46 -3.35
CA VAL A 156 -4.20 -9.08 -2.89
C VAL A 156 -3.32 -8.92 -1.66
N VAL A 157 -2.56 -7.85 -1.63
CA VAL A 157 -1.73 -7.39 -0.51
C VAL A 157 -2.13 -5.96 -0.21
N PHE A 158 -2.28 -5.60 1.05
CA PHE A 158 -2.52 -4.23 1.48
C PHE A 158 -1.27 -3.65 2.13
N MET A 159 -0.94 -2.40 1.81
CA MET A 159 0.22 -1.71 2.36
C MET A 159 -0.14 -0.29 2.80
N CYS A 160 0.14 0.04 4.07
CA CYS A 160 -0.11 1.37 4.64
C CYS A 160 1.08 1.87 5.45
N ILE A 161 1.20 3.19 5.60
CA ILE A 161 2.27 3.82 6.39
C ILE A 161 1.94 3.70 7.89
N ILE A 162 0.72 4.07 8.30
CA ILE A 162 0.26 3.90 9.68
C ILE A 162 -1.10 3.21 9.72
N ALA A 163 -1.33 2.48 10.80
CA ALA A 163 -2.61 1.84 11.09
C ALA A 163 -3.04 2.08 12.53
N ALA A 164 -4.36 2.06 12.77
CA ALA A 164 -4.94 1.86 14.09
C ALA A 164 -5.29 0.37 14.28
N PRO A 165 -5.28 -0.15 15.52
CA PRO A 165 -5.69 -1.52 15.81
C PRO A 165 -7.08 -1.86 15.29
N GLU A 166 -8.02 -0.92 15.42
CA GLU A 166 -9.41 -1.05 14.98
C GLU A 166 -9.51 -1.29 13.47
N GLY A 167 -8.74 -0.52 12.68
CA GLY A 167 -8.71 -0.68 11.23
C GLY A 167 -8.04 -1.97 10.80
N LEU A 168 -6.98 -2.36 11.49
CA LEU A 168 -6.29 -3.62 11.25
C LEU A 168 -7.21 -4.81 11.49
N GLU A 169 -7.90 -4.82 12.64
CA GLU A 169 -8.87 -5.87 13.00
C GLU A 169 -10.03 -5.94 12.00
N ALA A 170 -10.60 -4.78 11.65
CA ALA A 170 -11.70 -4.70 10.69
C ALA A 170 -11.30 -5.25 9.32
N LEU A 171 -10.12 -4.87 8.80
CA LEU A 171 -9.61 -5.36 7.53
C LEU A 171 -9.32 -6.87 7.57
N GLN A 172 -8.72 -7.36 8.65
CA GLN A 172 -8.45 -8.78 8.83
C GLN A 172 -9.72 -9.63 8.90
N LYS A 173 -10.76 -9.11 9.54
CA LYS A 173 -12.08 -9.77 9.63
C LYS A 173 -12.78 -9.83 8.29
N ALA A 174 -12.76 -8.74 7.52
CA ALA A 174 -13.41 -8.66 6.21
C ALA A 174 -12.66 -9.45 5.13
N HIS A 175 -11.33 -9.43 5.17
CA HIS A 175 -10.46 -10.05 4.18
C HIS A 175 -9.35 -10.89 4.83
N PRO A 176 -9.67 -12.05 5.40
CA PRO A 176 -8.71 -12.88 6.15
C PRO A 176 -7.59 -13.48 5.29
N ASP A 177 -7.69 -13.40 3.98
CA ASP A 177 -6.73 -13.90 2.98
C ASP A 177 -5.77 -12.82 2.46
N VAL A 178 -5.90 -11.56 2.94
CA VAL A 178 -5.06 -10.43 2.52
C VAL A 178 -3.86 -10.29 3.45
N ASP A 179 -2.66 -10.26 2.88
CA ASP A 179 -1.46 -9.90 3.62
C ASP A 179 -1.43 -8.38 3.85
N ILE A 180 -1.03 -7.96 5.05
CA ILE A 180 -0.99 -6.56 5.45
C ILE A 180 0.43 -6.18 5.84
N TYR A 181 0.94 -5.11 5.25
CA TYR A 181 2.22 -4.49 5.58
C TYR A 181 2.00 -3.07 6.08
N CYS A 182 2.53 -2.75 7.26
CA CYS A 182 2.33 -1.46 7.90
C CYS A 182 3.65 -0.94 8.47
N ALA A 183 4.02 0.33 8.20
CA ALA A 183 5.25 0.91 8.73
C ALA A 183 5.16 1.24 10.23
N GLY A 184 3.95 1.52 10.74
CA GLY A 184 3.75 1.75 12.17
C GLY A 184 2.31 1.49 12.60
N LEU A 185 2.15 0.72 13.68
CA LEU A 185 0.87 0.51 14.34
C LEU A 185 0.77 1.50 15.51
N ASP A 186 -0.28 2.33 15.51
CA ASP A 186 -0.54 3.37 16.50
C ASP A 186 -1.50 2.87 17.60
N ASP A 187 -1.83 3.75 18.57
CA ASP A 187 -2.49 3.31 19.79
C ASP A 187 -3.99 3.03 19.60
N HIS A 188 -4.71 3.98 18.96
CA HIS A 188 -6.17 3.90 18.81
C HIS A 188 -6.71 4.94 17.83
N LEU A 189 -8.03 4.92 17.60
CA LEU A 189 -8.76 6.00 16.94
C LEU A 189 -9.38 6.94 17.97
N ASN A 190 -9.31 8.25 17.73
CA ASN A 190 -10.07 9.21 18.52
C ASN A 190 -11.57 9.23 18.13
N GLU A 191 -12.37 10.03 18.82
CA GLU A 191 -13.81 10.20 18.60
C GLU A 191 -14.19 10.65 17.17
N ASN A 192 -13.28 11.30 16.45
CA ASN A 192 -13.44 11.73 15.08
C ASN A 192 -12.89 10.73 14.05
N GLY A 193 -12.43 9.55 14.49
CA GLY A 193 -11.88 8.52 13.63
C GLY A 193 -10.45 8.78 13.12
N TYR A 194 -9.72 9.72 13.74
CA TYR A 194 -8.29 9.93 13.44
C TYR A 194 -7.41 8.99 14.26
N ILE A 195 -6.36 8.50 13.63
CA ILE A 195 -5.32 7.69 14.28
C ILE A 195 -4.56 8.54 15.31
N VAL A 196 -4.33 8.00 16.50
CA VAL A 196 -3.59 8.63 17.60
C VAL A 196 -2.40 7.75 17.97
N PRO A 197 -1.17 8.32 18.04
CA PRO A 197 -0.76 9.71 17.83
C PRO A 197 -0.84 10.16 16.36
N GLY A 198 -0.85 9.25 15.39
CA GLY A 198 -1.12 9.51 14.00
C GLY A 198 -0.09 10.41 13.30
N LEU A 199 -0.53 10.99 12.20
CA LEU A 199 0.21 11.99 11.41
C LEU A 199 -0.71 13.08 10.82
N GLY A 200 -1.96 13.17 11.31
CA GLY A 200 -2.99 14.06 10.76
C GLY A 200 -3.64 13.50 9.50
N ASP A 201 -4.19 14.36 8.65
CA ASP A 201 -4.73 13.97 7.34
C ASP A 201 -3.60 13.82 6.32
N ALA A 202 -3.35 12.59 5.88
CA ALA A 202 -2.27 12.29 4.94
C ALA A 202 -2.55 12.93 3.57
N GLY A 203 -3.80 12.93 3.11
CA GLY A 203 -4.17 13.52 1.82
C GLY A 203 -3.87 15.02 1.78
N ASP A 204 -4.33 15.75 2.79
CA ASP A 204 -4.07 17.19 2.90
C ASP A 204 -2.58 17.50 3.01
N ARG A 205 -1.82 16.71 3.78
CA ARG A 205 -0.38 16.89 3.92
C ARG A 205 0.40 16.56 2.66
N ILE A 206 -0.02 15.52 1.89
CA ILE A 206 0.57 15.16 0.60
C ILE A 206 0.30 16.24 -0.45
N PHE A 207 -0.93 16.75 -0.53
CA PHE A 207 -1.37 17.63 -1.61
C PHE A 207 -1.33 19.13 -1.26
N GLY A 208 -1.16 19.46 0.02
CA GLY A 208 -1.15 20.86 0.48
C GLY A 208 -2.51 21.52 0.35
N THR A 209 -3.59 20.79 0.68
CA THR A 209 -4.97 21.23 0.50
C THR A 209 -5.58 21.89 1.75
N LYS A 210 -4.78 22.05 2.81
CA LYS A 210 -5.08 22.87 4.01
C LYS A 210 -3.98 23.85 4.27
#